data_56bcb641a85ed4aa3471fd078ad75190
#
_entry.id   56bcb641a85ed4aa3471fd078ad75190
#
_cell.length_a   1.000
_cell.length_b   1.000
_cell.length_c   1.000
_cell.angle_alpha   90.00
_cell.angle_beta   90.00
_cell.angle_gamma   90.00
#
_symmetry.space_group_name_H-M   'P 1'
#
loop_
_entity.id
_entity.type
_entity.pdbx_description
1 polymer ?
#
loop_
_entity_poly.entity_id
_entity_poly.type
_entity_poly.pdbx_seq_one_letter_code
_entity_poly.pdbx_strand_id
1 'polypeptide(L)'
;EICIESNKRLIHFSTDCIFNGEKGNYDDGSLSNVIDMYGKSKYLGEVYGDKTLTLRTSLIGHELKSSYSLIDWFLNSNSTVNGYTKAIFSGLPTIEIAHFLYEHVLQSQLHGIYNLSAAPISKFDLLTLVNEVYKLNKTIVPKSDFVIDRSLDSHRLRSLTKYTPPDWNTLVVKMYLDYLSLGALLNER
;
A
#
# COMPACT_ATOMS: atom_id res chain seq x y z
N GLU A 1 -13.46 13.21 18.09
CA GLU A 1 -14.32 13.40 19.27
C GLU A 1 -14.89 12.07 19.77
N ILE A 2 -15.74 11.35 19.02
CA ILE A 2 -16.42 10.11 19.46
C ILE A 2 -15.45 9.07 20.03
N CYS A 3 -14.31 8.81 19.39
CA CYS A 3 -13.32 7.85 19.89
C CYS A 3 -12.71 8.28 21.23
N ILE A 4 -12.46 9.59 21.40
CA ILE A 4 -11.92 10.14 22.65
C ILE A 4 -12.95 10.02 23.77
N GLU A 5 -14.18 10.46 23.53
CA GLU A 5 -15.30 10.40 24.50
C GLU A 5 -15.63 8.95 24.92
N SER A 6 -15.57 8.02 23.96
CA SER A 6 -15.81 6.60 24.20
C SER A 6 -14.58 5.85 24.73
N ASN A 7 -13.47 6.54 25.00
CA ASN A 7 -12.20 5.95 25.40
C ASN A 7 -11.68 4.87 24.42
N LYS A 8 -11.94 5.05 23.10
CA LYS A 8 -11.53 4.13 22.03
C LYS A 8 -10.31 4.67 21.29
N ARG A 9 -9.51 3.75 20.77
CA ARG A 9 -8.39 4.07 19.90
C ARG A 9 -8.88 4.17 18.45
N LEU A 10 -8.36 5.15 17.70
CA LEU A 10 -8.59 5.29 16.26
C LEU A 10 -7.34 4.87 15.50
N ILE A 11 -7.49 3.96 14.54
CA ILE A 11 -6.47 3.64 13.54
C ILE A 11 -6.98 4.18 12.20
N HIS A 12 -6.25 5.14 11.64
CA HIS A 12 -6.58 5.85 10.42
C HIS A 12 -5.59 5.52 9.31
N PHE A 13 -6.08 5.24 8.09
CA PHE A 13 -5.24 5.06 6.91
C PHE A 13 -5.21 6.32 6.06
N SER A 14 -4.03 6.90 5.93
CA SER A 14 -3.70 7.92 4.95
C SER A 14 -3.03 7.28 3.72
N THR A 15 -2.40 8.04 2.86
CA THR A 15 -1.87 7.60 1.56
C THR A 15 -0.52 8.22 1.25
N ASP A 16 0.27 7.56 0.40
CA ASP A 16 1.46 8.13 -0.25
C ASP A 16 1.11 9.23 -1.27
N CYS A 17 -0.14 9.27 -1.73
CA CYS A 17 -0.63 10.32 -2.64
C CYS A 17 -0.71 11.72 -2.01
N ILE A 18 -0.39 11.89 -0.74
CA ILE A 18 -0.15 13.20 -0.13
C ILE A 18 1.15 13.86 -0.64
N PHE A 19 1.96 13.11 -1.38
CA PHE A 19 3.20 13.57 -2.00
C PHE A 19 3.07 13.62 -3.52
N ASN A 20 3.71 14.60 -4.16
CA ASN A 20 3.67 14.76 -5.61
C ASN A 20 4.52 13.71 -6.37
N GLY A 21 5.46 13.06 -5.69
CA GLY A 21 6.29 12.00 -6.28
C GLY A 21 7.52 12.48 -7.05
N GLU A 22 7.97 13.72 -6.82
CA GLU A 22 9.20 14.23 -7.45
C GLU A 22 10.47 13.76 -6.74
N LYS A 23 10.41 13.56 -5.42
CA LYS A 23 11.58 13.27 -4.58
C LYS A 23 11.77 11.77 -4.31
N GLY A 24 10.70 11.06 -4.01
CA GLY A 24 10.77 9.70 -3.46
C GLY A 24 11.29 9.63 -2.03
N ASN A 25 11.21 8.43 -1.46
CA ASN A 25 11.72 8.12 -0.12
C ASN A 25 11.27 9.14 0.95
N TYR A 26 9.99 9.49 0.95
CA TYR A 26 9.42 10.45 1.89
C TYR A 26 9.38 9.86 3.29
N ASP A 27 9.95 10.56 4.27
CA ASP A 27 9.89 10.20 5.70
C ASP A 27 8.61 10.71 6.38
N ASP A 28 8.41 10.34 7.65
CA ASP A 28 7.22 10.76 8.43
C ASP A 28 7.13 12.27 8.62
N GLY A 29 8.26 12.99 8.63
CA GLY A 29 8.35 14.43 8.77
C GLY A 29 8.19 15.22 7.46
N SER A 30 8.16 14.53 6.33
CA SER A 30 8.01 15.16 5.03
C SER A 30 6.66 15.87 4.92
N LEU A 31 6.69 17.15 4.52
CA LEU A 31 5.47 17.94 4.31
C LEU A 31 4.77 17.50 3.02
N SER A 32 3.44 17.45 3.08
CA SER A 32 2.63 17.23 1.88
C SER A 32 2.86 18.34 0.86
N ASN A 33 3.11 17.94 -0.38
CA ASN A 33 3.28 18.82 -1.52
C ASN A 33 2.35 18.47 -2.69
N VAL A 34 1.29 17.74 -2.40
CA VAL A 34 0.31 17.31 -3.39
C VAL A 34 -0.55 18.47 -3.88
N ILE A 35 -0.89 18.44 -5.15
CA ILE A 35 -1.74 19.45 -5.79
C ILE A 35 -3.13 18.93 -6.12
N ASP A 36 -3.30 17.60 -6.30
CA ASP A 36 -4.59 17.00 -6.64
C ASP A 36 -5.56 16.95 -5.45
N MET A 37 -6.85 16.90 -5.75
CA MET A 37 -7.92 16.95 -4.74
C MET A 37 -7.93 15.73 -3.83
N TYR A 38 -7.62 14.54 -4.36
CA TYR A 38 -7.61 13.31 -3.57
C TYR A 38 -6.53 13.36 -2.49
N GLY A 39 -5.29 13.63 -2.89
CA GLY A 39 -4.18 13.73 -1.95
C GLY A 39 -4.38 14.82 -0.91
N LYS A 40 -4.89 16.01 -1.33
CA LYS A 40 -5.24 17.09 -0.40
C LYS A 40 -6.30 16.67 0.61
N SER A 41 -7.38 16.03 0.18
CA SER A 41 -8.45 15.57 1.07
C SER A 41 -7.94 14.55 2.07
N LYS A 42 -7.07 13.62 1.65
CA LYS A 42 -6.46 12.62 2.52
C LYS A 42 -5.51 13.27 3.54
N TYR A 43 -4.69 14.22 3.12
CA TYR A 43 -3.78 14.95 4.01
C TYR A 43 -4.54 15.76 5.06
N LEU A 44 -5.59 16.50 4.66
CA LEU A 44 -6.43 17.27 5.58
C LEU A 44 -7.22 16.37 6.55
N GLY A 45 -7.45 15.11 6.18
CA GLY A 45 -8.10 14.12 7.03
C GLY A 45 -7.16 13.38 7.98
N GLU A 46 -5.85 13.64 7.98
CA GLU A 46 -4.92 13.01 8.91
C GLU A 46 -5.22 13.43 10.36
N VAL A 47 -5.24 12.48 11.26
CA VAL A 47 -5.67 12.68 12.66
C VAL A 47 -4.47 12.54 13.59
N TYR A 48 -4.42 13.42 14.56
CA TYR A 48 -3.39 13.50 15.58
C TYR A 48 -4.00 13.30 16.97
N GLY A 49 -3.25 12.73 17.90
CA GLY A 49 -3.63 12.62 19.31
C GLY A 49 -3.12 11.34 19.99
N ASP A 50 -3.17 11.33 21.30
CA ASP A 50 -2.58 10.25 22.13
C ASP A 50 -3.24 8.87 21.93
N LYS A 51 -4.45 8.81 21.35
CA LYS A 51 -5.17 7.58 21.05
C LYS A 51 -5.42 7.39 19.56
N THR A 52 -4.69 8.12 18.72
CA THR A 52 -4.83 8.02 17.28
C THR A 52 -3.53 7.53 16.65
N LEU A 53 -3.64 6.57 15.75
CA LEU A 53 -2.58 6.11 14.90
C LEU A 53 -2.96 6.36 13.44
N THR A 54 -2.22 7.22 12.76
CA THR A 54 -2.36 7.42 11.31
C THR A 54 -1.22 6.71 10.60
N LEU A 55 -1.55 5.83 9.68
CA LEU A 55 -0.60 5.11 8.83
C LEU A 55 -0.68 5.62 7.39
N ARG A 56 0.38 6.26 6.92
CA ARG A 56 0.55 6.62 5.50
C ARG A 56 1.06 5.40 4.76
N THR A 57 0.29 4.89 3.83
CA THR A 57 0.65 3.70 3.04
C THR A 57 -0.05 3.72 1.70
N SER A 58 0.34 2.85 0.82
CA SER A 58 -0.39 2.56 -0.41
C SER A 58 -0.77 1.08 -0.42
N LEU A 59 -1.99 0.80 -0.83
CA LEU A 59 -2.57 -0.53 -0.79
C LEU A 59 -2.52 -1.17 -2.17
N ILE A 60 -2.16 -2.45 -2.21
CA ILE A 60 -2.42 -3.30 -3.37
C ILE A 60 -3.20 -4.53 -2.94
N GLY A 61 -4.00 -5.08 -3.85
CA GLY A 61 -4.78 -6.29 -3.57
C GLY A 61 -5.97 -6.37 -4.50
N HIS A 62 -6.79 -7.39 -4.24
CA HIS A 62 -8.01 -7.64 -4.99
C HIS A 62 -9.18 -6.84 -4.40
N GLU A 63 -10.00 -6.30 -5.29
CA GLU A 63 -11.23 -5.61 -4.89
C GLU A 63 -12.38 -6.60 -4.74
N LEU A 64 -13.22 -6.38 -3.73
CA LEU A 64 -14.35 -7.27 -3.48
C LEU A 64 -15.54 -7.01 -4.41
N LYS A 65 -15.65 -5.81 -5.01
CA LYS A 65 -16.85 -5.39 -5.75
C LYS A 65 -16.55 -4.64 -7.06
N SER A 66 -15.30 -4.35 -7.35
CA SER A 66 -14.88 -3.60 -8.53
C SER A 66 -13.58 -4.14 -9.09
N SER A 67 -13.07 -3.57 -10.18
CA SER A 67 -11.83 -4.01 -10.84
C SER A 67 -10.96 -2.83 -11.29
N TYR A 68 -10.99 -1.74 -10.52
CA TYR A 68 -10.24 -0.51 -10.83
C TYR A 68 -8.84 -0.48 -10.19
N SER A 69 -8.58 -1.35 -9.20
CA SER A 69 -7.26 -1.46 -8.59
C SER A 69 -6.20 -1.91 -9.59
N LEU A 70 -4.93 -1.61 -9.30
CA LEU A 70 -3.82 -1.98 -10.17
C LEU A 70 -3.80 -3.48 -10.49
N ILE A 71 -4.04 -4.33 -9.49
CA ILE A 71 -3.96 -5.78 -9.64
C ILE A 71 -5.14 -6.28 -10.48
N ASP A 72 -6.38 -5.91 -10.16
CA ASP A 72 -7.55 -6.36 -10.89
C ASP A 72 -7.60 -5.79 -12.30
N TRP A 73 -7.19 -4.52 -12.48
CA TRP A 73 -6.99 -3.97 -13.82
C TRP A 73 -5.98 -4.83 -14.62
N PHE A 74 -4.85 -5.20 -14.01
CA PHE A 74 -3.84 -6.00 -14.69
C PHE A 74 -4.35 -7.39 -15.04
N LEU A 75 -5.06 -8.06 -14.14
CA LEU A 75 -5.67 -9.37 -14.42
C LEU A 75 -6.63 -9.33 -15.61
N ASN A 76 -7.46 -8.30 -15.67
CA ASN A 76 -8.48 -8.12 -16.71
C ASN A 76 -7.98 -7.41 -17.97
N SER A 77 -6.75 -6.94 -18.00
CA SER A 77 -6.15 -6.26 -19.16
C SER A 77 -5.88 -7.19 -20.33
N ASN A 78 -5.57 -6.62 -21.49
CA ASN A 78 -5.13 -7.36 -22.68
C ASN A 78 -3.85 -8.17 -22.42
N SER A 79 -3.51 -9.06 -23.36
CA SER A 79 -2.28 -9.87 -23.30
C SER A 79 -0.99 -9.05 -23.33
N THR A 80 -1.05 -7.79 -23.77
CA THR A 80 0.08 -6.85 -23.78
C THR A 80 -0.29 -5.56 -23.07
N VAL A 81 0.54 -5.16 -22.09
CA VAL A 81 0.35 -3.93 -21.31
C VAL A 81 1.66 -3.16 -21.16
N ASN A 82 1.58 -1.86 -20.89
CA ASN A 82 2.74 -1.06 -20.55
C ASN A 82 3.06 -1.17 -19.05
N GLY A 83 4.34 -1.39 -18.71
CA GLY A 83 4.87 -1.33 -17.36
C GLY A 83 5.83 -0.15 -17.21
N TYR A 84 5.55 0.76 -16.27
CA TYR A 84 6.37 1.96 -16.08
C TYR A 84 7.57 1.68 -15.18
N THR A 85 8.77 1.79 -15.75
CA THR A 85 10.04 1.50 -15.05
C THR A 85 10.47 2.60 -14.09
N LYS A 86 9.91 3.82 -14.23
CA LYS A 86 10.20 4.97 -13.38
C LYS A 86 9.01 5.43 -12.53
N ALA A 87 7.94 4.65 -12.51
CA ALA A 87 6.85 4.86 -11.57
C ALA A 87 7.07 3.98 -10.34
N ILE A 88 7.64 4.56 -9.30
CA ILE A 88 8.08 3.85 -8.09
C ILE A 88 6.97 3.84 -7.04
N PHE A 89 6.82 2.69 -6.41
CA PHE A 89 5.80 2.36 -5.44
C PHE A 89 6.44 1.62 -4.26
N SER A 90 5.92 1.78 -3.06
CA SER A 90 6.41 1.07 -1.86
C SER A 90 5.29 0.61 -0.93
N GLY A 91 4.06 0.51 -1.45
CA GLY A 91 2.92 0.06 -0.66
C GLY A 91 2.99 -1.42 -0.27
N LEU A 92 1.94 -1.91 0.33
CA LEU A 92 1.84 -3.29 0.83
C LEU A 92 0.55 -3.95 0.36
N PRO A 93 0.54 -5.28 0.19
CA PRO A 93 -0.69 -6.04 0.05
C PRO A 93 -1.61 -5.87 1.26
N THR A 94 -2.92 -5.83 1.02
CA THR A 94 -3.93 -5.70 2.09
C THR A 94 -3.80 -6.77 3.15
N ILE A 95 -3.50 -8.01 2.77
CA ILE A 95 -3.26 -9.12 3.70
C ILE A 95 -2.03 -8.88 4.60
N GLU A 96 -0.96 -8.31 4.05
CA GLU A 96 0.23 -8.00 4.85
C GLU A 96 -0.03 -6.87 5.84
N ILE A 97 -0.81 -5.87 5.44
CA ILE A 97 -1.23 -4.81 6.37
C ILE A 97 -2.12 -5.37 7.48
N ALA A 98 -3.01 -6.30 7.17
CA ALA A 98 -3.84 -6.97 8.18
C ALA A 98 -2.97 -7.73 9.20
N HIS A 99 -1.94 -8.45 8.75
CA HIS A 99 -0.97 -9.11 9.63
C HIS A 99 -0.20 -8.09 10.48
N PHE A 100 0.33 -7.02 9.88
CA PHE A 100 1.01 -5.96 10.60
C PHE A 100 0.12 -5.35 11.70
N LEU A 101 -1.13 -5.06 11.40
CA LEU A 101 -2.08 -4.53 12.38
C LEU A 101 -2.28 -5.51 13.54
N TYR A 102 -2.52 -6.77 13.22
CA TYR A 102 -2.78 -7.80 14.22
C TYR A 102 -1.59 -7.99 15.17
N GLU A 103 -0.40 -8.13 14.63
CA GLU A 103 0.79 -8.50 15.38
C GLU A 103 1.46 -7.30 16.09
N HIS A 104 1.42 -6.10 15.47
CA HIS A 104 2.22 -4.97 15.95
C HIS A 104 1.40 -3.77 16.43
N VAL A 105 0.11 -3.69 16.08
CA VAL A 105 -0.68 -2.50 16.40
C VAL A 105 -1.77 -2.75 17.43
N LEU A 106 -2.57 -3.82 17.30
CA LEU A 106 -3.76 -4.00 18.14
C LEU A 106 -3.45 -4.07 19.63
N GLN A 107 -2.34 -4.70 20.01
CA GLN A 107 -1.90 -4.84 21.42
C GLN A 107 -0.90 -3.76 21.84
N SER A 108 -0.53 -2.83 20.96
CA SER A 108 0.43 -1.78 21.25
C SER A 108 -0.24 -0.49 21.71
N GLN A 109 0.55 0.42 22.26
CA GLN A 109 0.14 1.80 22.54
C GLN A 109 0.69 2.77 21.47
N LEU A 110 1.03 2.27 20.28
CA LEU A 110 1.57 3.07 19.19
C LEU A 110 0.55 4.15 18.79
N HIS A 111 0.96 5.40 18.78
CA HIS A 111 0.15 6.56 18.40
C HIS A 111 0.98 7.56 17.59
N GLY A 112 0.33 8.47 16.90
CA GLY A 112 0.97 9.44 16.01
C GLY A 112 0.83 9.10 14.53
N ILE A 113 1.66 9.71 13.69
CA ILE A 113 1.67 9.48 12.24
C ILE A 113 2.95 8.77 11.83
N TYR A 114 2.81 7.72 11.05
CA TYR A 114 3.92 6.92 10.55
C TYR A 114 3.70 6.50 9.10
N ASN A 115 4.79 6.39 8.38
CA ASN A 115 4.82 5.72 7.09
C ASN A 115 4.89 4.20 7.30
N LEU A 116 4.10 3.46 6.53
CA LEU A 116 4.11 1.99 6.49
C LEU A 116 4.36 1.54 5.05
N SER A 117 5.53 0.96 4.77
CA SER A 117 5.94 0.64 3.41
C SER A 117 6.83 -0.60 3.33
N ALA A 118 6.79 -1.26 2.18
CA ALA A 118 7.79 -2.22 1.73
C ALA A 118 9.01 -1.50 1.09
N ALA A 119 9.94 -2.27 0.54
CA ALA A 119 11.00 -1.74 -0.30
C ALA A 119 10.40 -1.08 -1.57
N PRO A 120 10.99 0.01 -2.09
CA PRO A 120 10.57 0.60 -3.35
C PRO A 120 10.64 -0.40 -4.51
N ILE A 121 9.63 -0.39 -5.39
CA ILE A 121 9.59 -1.21 -6.60
C ILE A 121 8.99 -0.39 -7.75
N SER A 122 9.44 -0.63 -8.99
CA SER A 122 8.79 -0.03 -10.15
C SER A 122 7.45 -0.73 -10.47
N LYS A 123 6.53 -0.02 -11.12
CA LYS A 123 5.29 -0.64 -11.60
C LYS A 123 5.58 -1.75 -12.62
N PHE A 124 6.65 -1.61 -13.41
CA PHE A 124 7.08 -2.64 -14.34
C PHE A 124 7.50 -3.93 -13.59
N ASP A 125 8.38 -3.82 -12.59
CA ASP A 125 8.86 -4.98 -11.84
C ASP A 125 7.75 -5.62 -11.03
N LEU A 126 6.87 -4.82 -10.40
CA LEU A 126 5.72 -5.33 -9.68
C LEU A 126 4.78 -6.14 -10.59
N LEU A 127 4.42 -5.60 -11.76
CA LEU A 127 3.56 -6.31 -12.71
C LEU A 127 4.24 -7.58 -13.26
N THR A 128 5.56 -7.56 -13.43
CA THR A 128 6.34 -8.73 -13.84
C THR A 128 6.25 -9.84 -12.78
N LEU A 129 6.45 -9.53 -11.52
CA LEU A 129 6.28 -10.50 -10.43
C LEU A 129 4.84 -11.04 -10.33
N VAL A 130 3.85 -10.17 -10.46
CA VAL A 130 2.44 -10.61 -10.49
C VAL A 130 2.18 -11.54 -11.67
N ASN A 131 2.69 -11.20 -12.87
CA ASN A 131 2.56 -12.04 -14.06
C ASN A 131 3.14 -13.46 -13.85
N GLU A 132 4.30 -13.54 -13.21
CA GLU A 132 4.98 -14.81 -12.92
C GLU A 132 4.21 -15.61 -11.87
N VAL A 133 3.90 -15.03 -10.72
CA VAL A 133 3.26 -15.73 -9.59
C VAL A 133 1.84 -16.18 -9.96
N TYR A 134 1.09 -15.35 -10.68
CA TYR A 134 -0.29 -15.65 -11.11
C TYR A 134 -0.35 -16.46 -12.42
N LYS A 135 0.79 -16.71 -13.07
CA LYS A 135 0.92 -17.49 -14.32
C LYS A 135 0.05 -16.95 -15.46
N LEU A 136 0.05 -15.62 -15.65
CA LEU A 136 -0.87 -14.95 -16.58
C LEU A 136 -0.41 -14.98 -18.05
N ASN A 137 0.88 -15.22 -18.31
CA ASN A 137 1.48 -15.23 -19.65
C ASN A 137 1.25 -13.93 -20.46
N LYS A 138 1.25 -12.77 -19.77
CA LYS A 138 1.11 -11.46 -20.41
C LYS A 138 2.48 -10.90 -20.82
N THR A 139 2.49 -10.10 -21.87
CA THR A 139 3.67 -9.31 -22.27
C THR A 139 3.62 -7.95 -21.61
N ILE A 140 4.66 -7.59 -20.85
CA ILE A 140 4.78 -6.29 -20.21
C ILE A 140 5.85 -5.48 -20.92
N VAL A 141 5.46 -4.43 -21.62
CA VAL A 141 6.35 -3.56 -22.37
C VAL A 141 6.91 -2.48 -21.47
N PRO A 142 8.24 -2.41 -21.25
CA PRO A 142 8.82 -1.39 -20.39
C PRO A 142 8.65 0.01 -20.98
N LYS A 143 8.23 0.97 -20.15
CA LYS A 143 8.07 2.40 -20.48
C LYS A 143 8.79 3.25 -19.45
N SER A 144 9.53 4.27 -19.89
CA SER A 144 10.30 5.17 -19.03
C SER A 144 9.88 6.64 -19.13
N ASP A 145 8.85 6.93 -19.88
CA ASP A 145 8.31 8.27 -20.16
C ASP A 145 7.47 8.85 -19.01
N PHE A 146 6.97 8.01 -18.11
CA PHE A 146 6.27 8.45 -16.91
C PHE A 146 7.15 8.28 -15.68
N VAL A 147 7.50 9.40 -15.04
CA VAL A 147 8.41 9.46 -13.89
C VAL A 147 7.64 9.96 -12.67
N ILE A 148 7.54 9.12 -11.66
CA ILE A 148 6.96 9.46 -10.36
C ILE A 148 7.55 8.53 -9.30
N ASP A 149 7.96 9.06 -8.16
CA ASP A 149 8.44 8.26 -7.03
C ASP A 149 7.74 8.69 -5.75
N ARG A 150 6.74 7.93 -5.35
CA ARG A 150 6.00 8.11 -4.08
C ARG A 150 6.42 7.12 -3.01
N SER A 151 7.62 6.58 -3.11
CA SER A 151 8.14 5.68 -2.08
C SER A 151 8.22 6.37 -0.73
N LEU A 152 7.95 5.61 0.32
CA LEU A 152 7.93 6.06 1.71
C LEU A 152 9.07 5.42 2.47
N ASP A 153 9.72 6.19 3.33
CA ASP A 153 10.62 5.67 4.37
C ASP A 153 9.83 5.35 5.64
N SER A 154 9.77 4.08 6.00
CA SER A 154 9.12 3.59 7.22
C SER A 154 10.11 3.21 8.33
N HIS A 155 11.36 3.69 8.26
CA HIS A 155 12.41 3.34 9.22
C HIS A 155 11.98 3.61 10.67
N ARG A 156 11.33 4.74 10.95
CA ARG A 156 10.88 5.10 12.30
C ARG A 156 9.85 4.10 12.84
N LEU A 157 8.85 3.71 12.04
CA LEU A 157 7.87 2.69 12.41
C LEU A 157 8.53 1.33 12.66
N ARG A 158 9.42 0.91 11.77
CA ARG A 158 10.19 -0.34 11.90
C ARG A 158 11.04 -0.38 13.16
N SER A 159 11.67 0.73 13.51
CA SER A 159 12.48 0.83 14.73
C SER A 159 11.64 0.64 16.00
N LEU A 160 10.39 1.13 16.03
CA LEU A 160 9.48 1.01 17.16
C LEU A 160 8.82 -0.36 17.25
N THR A 161 8.38 -0.91 16.13
CA THR A 161 7.60 -2.15 16.08
C THR A 161 8.44 -3.40 15.88
N LYS A 162 9.70 -3.25 15.43
CA LYS A 162 10.57 -4.35 14.94
C LYS A 162 10.00 -5.06 13.71
N TYR A 163 8.95 -4.52 13.11
CA TYR A 163 8.41 -5.05 11.87
C TYR A 163 9.41 -4.88 10.72
N THR A 164 9.62 -5.95 9.99
CA THR A 164 10.41 -5.94 8.75
C THR A 164 9.52 -6.46 7.62
N PRO A 165 9.15 -5.61 6.65
CA PRO A 165 8.37 -6.05 5.52
C PRO A 165 9.07 -7.18 4.77
N PRO A 166 8.35 -8.24 4.34
CA PRO A 166 8.92 -9.24 3.45
C PRO A 166 9.37 -8.64 2.11
N ASP A 167 10.20 -9.40 1.38
CA ASP A 167 10.54 -9.06 0.00
C ASP A 167 9.32 -9.13 -0.93
N TRP A 168 9.42 -8.51 -2.10
CA TRP A 168 8.31 -8.39 -3.04
C TRP A 168 7.81 -9.75 -3.57
N ASN A 169 8.69 -10.73 -3.75
CA ASN A 169 8.26 -12.05 -4.18
C ASN A 169 7.35 -12.70 -3.12
N THR A 170 7.77 -12.64 -1.86
CA THR A 170 6.96 -13.13 -0.72
C THR A 170 5.64 -12.38 -0.60
N LEU A 171 5.65 -11.04 -0.76
CA LEU A 171 4.44 -10.21 -0.69
C LEU A 171 3.43 -10.56 -1.80
N VAL A 172 3.90 -10.75 -3.04
CA VAL A 172 3.05 -11.12 -4.17
C VAL A 172 2.50 -12.54 -4.01
N VAL A 173 3.30 -13.49 -3.51
CA VAL A 173 2.84 -14.85 -3.20
C VAL A 173 1.75 -14.84 -2.12
N LYS A 174 1.94 -14.09 -1.03
CA LYS A 174 0.91 -13.93 0.02
C LYS A 174 -0.40 -13.37 -0.56
N MET A 175 -0.31 -12.33 -1.39
CA MET A 175 -1.47 -11.72 -2.04
C MET A 175 -2.20 -12.72 -2.96
N TYR A 176 -1.47 -13.55 -3.69
CA TYR A 176 -2.05 -14.59 -4.54
C TYR A 176 -2.76 -15.68 -3.74
N LEU A 177 -2.16 -16.15 -2.65
CA LEU A 177 -2.77 -17.17 -1.78
C LEU A 177 -4.03 -16.64 -1.09
N ASP A 178 -4.04 -15.38 -0.66
CA ASP A 178 -5.21 -14.71 -0.11
C ASP A 178 -6.35 -14.65 -1.15
N TYR A 179 -6.02 -14.28 -2.39
CA TYR A 179 -6.99 -14.26 -3.50
C TYR A 179 -7.62 -15.63 -3.75
N LEU A 180 -6.82 -16.70 -3.77
CA LEU A 180 -7.34 -18.06 -3.96
C LEU A 180 -8.27 -18.47 -2.80
N SER A 181 -7.93 -18.12 -1.57
CA SER A 181 -8.74 -18.45 -0.39
C SER A 181 -10.07 -17.69 -0.39
N LEU A 182 -10.06 -16.41 -0.78
CA LEU A 182 -11.29 -15.60 -0.92
C LEU A 182 -12.21 -16.15 -2.03
N GLY A 183 -11.64 -16.56 -3.17
CA GLY A 183 -12.38 -17.17 -4.27
C GLY A 183 -13.08 -18.47 -3.84
N ALA A 184 -12.42 -19.31 -3.05
CA ALA A 184 -13.03 -20.52 -2.49
C ALA A 184 -14.21 -20.18 -1.56
N LEU A 185 -14.02 -19.22 -0.63
CA LEU A 185 -15.07 -18.80 0.31
C LEU A 185 -16.30 -18.15 -0.37
N LEU A 186 -16.11 -17.46 -1.50
CA LEU A 186 -17.21 -16.84 -2.24
C LEU A 186 -18.01 -17.83 -3.07
N ASN A 187 -17.39 -18.93 -3.49
CA ASN A 187 -18.06 -20.01 -4.25
C ASN A 187 -18.84 -20.99 -3.36
N GLU A 188 -18.67 -20.95 -2.05
CA GLU A 188 -19.40 -21.75 -1.07
C GLU A 188 -20.69 -21.05 -0.54
N ARG A 189 -21.02 -19.87 -1.03
CA ARG A 189 -22.23 -19.09 -0.68
C ARG A 189 -23.20 -19.01 -1.84
#